data_e555f6404b53e4a90c375400e631a80c
#
_entry.id   e555f6404b53e4a90c375400e631a80c
#
_cell.length_a   1.000
_cell.length_b   1.000
_cell.length_c   1.000
_cell.angle_alpha   90.00
_cell.angle_beta   90.00
_cell.angle_gamma   90.00
#
_symmetry.space_group_name_H-M   'P 1'
#
loop_
_entity.id
_entity.type
_entity.pdbx_description
1 polymer ?
#
loop_
_entity_poly.entity_id
_entity_poly.type
_entity_poly.pdbx_seq_one_letter_code
_entity_poly.pdbx_strand_id
1 'polypeptide(L)'
;MTSTTTLQRLMDTTGTNPDRAFAHQLMEMLAIPVFVLDATSRVMIWNRACERLTGVASVEVIGTREHWRSFFDQERPTLADQLIQERGGDIAQLHPRPGSLHAPGAHLSAESWCDMPRVGKRRYLAADASPIFDERGKLSAVVQTLRDMTEEKHAQLALEQLATRDGLTGLANRRCFDETLHAEWARALRQRQPLSLLMVDVDNFKAYNDANGHLGGDECLKRIATAVSSEMRANDLVARYGGEEFAVILPNQSLKGAAVVAERIRTRVEQLQVPNRMAPGEHVTVSIGAATALASPENSASDLVAIADAALYRAKHMGRNRISLPVAPEQPQ
;
A
#
# COMPACT_ATOMS: atom_id res chain seq x y z
N MET A 1 38.86 20.59 -17.90
CA MET A 1 40.05 19.69 -17.74
C MET A 1 40.59 19.64 -16.30
N THR A 2 39.78 19.83 -15.29
CA THR A 2 40.28 19.98 -13.89
C THR A 2 39.68 19.08 -12.82
N SER A 3 38.60 18.36 -13.11
CA SER A 3 37.90 17.64 -12.02
C SER A 3 38.42 16.19 -11.77
N THR A 4 38.89 15.50 -12.79
CA THR A 4 39.30 14.08 -12.70
C THR A 4 40.67 13.90 -12.05
N THR A 5 41.57 14.85 -12.25
CA THR A 5 42.90 14.87 -11.62
C THR A 5 42.84 14.98 -10.10
N THR A 6 41.79 15.60 -9.56
CA THR A 6 41.60 15.79 -8.13
C THR A 6 41.24 14.49 -7.41
N LEU A 7 40.37 13.65 -8.01
CA LEU A 7 39.96 12.38 -7.41
C LEU A 7 41.07 11.30 -7.47
N GLN A 8 41.86 11.26 -8.55
CA GLN A 8 43.03 10.35 -8.66
C GLN A 8 44.08 10.69 -7.61
N ARG A 9 44.32 12.00 -7.35
CA ARG A 9 45.19 12.47 -6.26
C ARG A 9 44.65 12.16 -4.85
N LEU A 10 43.36 11.97 -4.68
CA LEU A 10 42.74 11.55 -3.42
C LEU A 10 42.99 10.06 -3.08
N MET A 11 43.39 9.24 -4.08
CA MET A 11 43.57 7.80 -3.91
C MET A 11 45.03 7.39 -3.63
N ASP A 12 45.99 8.29 -3.81
CA ASP A 12 47.41 8.00 -3.52
C ASP A 12 47.69 8.10 -2.02
N THR A 13 48.09 7.01 -1.39
CA THR A 13 48.21 6.78 0.06
C THR A 13 49.42 7.37 0.74
N THR A 14 50.26 8.18 0.06
CA THR A 14 51.51 8.72 0.63
C THR A 14 51.67 10.21 0.28
N GLY A 15 51.08 11.09 1.08
CA GLY A 15 51.30 12.52 1.01
C GLY A 15 50.12 13.32 1.57
N THR A 16 50.35 14.18 2.54
CA THR A 16 49.39 15.15 3.06
C THR A 16 49.11 16.21 2.01
N ASN A 17 48.22 15.88 1.04
CA ASN A 17 47.73 16.87 0.09
C ASN A 17 46.60 17.68 0.77
N PRO A 18 46.72 19.03 0.90
CA PRO A 18 45.69 19.86 1.53
C PRO A 18 44.33 19.71 0.87
N ASP A 19 44.26 19.46 -0.45
CA ASP A 19 43.00 19.24 -1.17
C ASP A 19 42.28 17.95 -0.74
N ARG A 20 43.05 16.92 -0.38
CA ARG A 20 42.49 15.65 0.12
C ARG A 20 41.91 15.80 1.52
N ALA A 21 42.65 16.50 2.40
CA ALA A 21 42.17 16.77 3.75
C ALA A 21 40.89 17.62 3.72
N PHE A 22 40.85 18.62 2.86
CA PHE A 22 39.67 19.48 2.66
C PHE A 22 38.49 18.69 2.11
N ALA A 23 38.68 17.85 1.08
CA ALA A 23 37.59 17.03 0.53
C ALA A 23 37.02 16.03 1.55
N HIS A 24 37.89 15.41 2.38
CA HIS A 24 37.45 14.54 3.45
C HIS A 24 36.66 15.32 4.50
N GLN A 25 37.15 16.48 4.94
CA GLN A 25 36.47 17.34 5.90
C GLN A 25 35.13 17.83 5.35
N LEU A 26 35.03 18.16 4.06
CA LEU A 26 33.80 18.54 3.42
C LEU A 26 32.76 17.40 3.48
N MET A 27 33.16 16.16 3.14
CA MET A 27 32.28 15.00 3.21
C MET A 27 31.78 14.73 4.63
N GLU A 28 32.66 14.87 5.64
CA GLU A 28 32.29 14.72 7.05
C GLU A 28 31.31 15.79 7.54
N MET A 29 31.36 16.99 7.00
CA MET A 29 30.49 18.10 7.36
C MET A 29 29.13 18.05 6.67
N LEU A 30 28.94 17.21 5.65
CA LEU A 30 27.64 17.07 5.01
C LEU A 30 26.60 16.51 5.99
N ALA A 31 25.46 17.17 6.06
CA ALA A 31 24.33 16.70 6.86
C ALA A 31 23.64 15.48 6.25
N ILE A 32 23.81 15.29 4.93
CA ILE A 32 23.23 14.18 4.18
C ILE A 32 24.12 12.94 4.32
N PRO A 33 23.57 11.77 4.66
CA PRO A 33 24.30 10.51 4.66
C PRO A 33 24.85 10.19 3.27
N VAL A 34 26.17 10.06 3.17
CA VAL A 34 26.88 9.75 1.92
C VAL A 34 27.91 8.69 2.19
N PHE A 35 27.94 7.67 1.34
CA PHE A 35 29.04 6.73 1.27
C PHE A 35 29.52 6.54 -0.16
N VAL A 36 30.76 6.10 -0.31
CA VAL A 36 31.38 5.85 -1.61
C VAL A 36 31.97 4.45 -1.62
N LEU A 37 31.67 3.68 -2.66
CA LEU A 37 32.25 2.39 -2.93
C LEU A 37 33.27 2.48 -4.07
N ASP A 38 34.38 1.73 -3.99
CA ASP A 38 35.26 1.54 -5.13
C ASP A 38 34.63 0.59 -6.17
N ALA A 39 35.28 0.42 -7.33
CA ALA A 39 34.81 -0.47 -8.40
C ALA A 39 34.74 -1.97 -7.99
N THR A 40 35.14 -2.32 -6.78
CA THR A 40 35.06 -3.66 -6.20
C THR A 40 34.10 -3.78 -5.04
N SER A 41 33.20 -2.79 -4.87
CA SER A 41 32.22 -2.69 -3.76
C SER A 41 32.84 -2.54 -2.37
N ARG A 42 34.07 -2.05 -2.25
CA ARG A 42 34.65 -1.71 -0.93
C ARG A 42 34.36 -0.27 -0.57
N VAL A 43 34.00 -0.07 0.68
CA VAL A 43 33.71 1.27 1.21
C VAL A 43 35.00 2.10 1.25
N MET A 44 34.99 3.22 0.54
CA MET A 44 36.07 4.21 0.53
C MET A 44 35.77 5.37 1.48
N ILE A 45 34.52 5.80 1.54
CA ILE A 45 34.04 6.92 2.35
C ILE A 45 32.74 6.48 3.04
N TRP A 46 32.62 6.82 4.32
CA TRP A 46 31.43 6.66 5.14
C TRP A 46 31.34 7.85 6.06
N ASN A 47 30.54 8.85 5.71
CA ASN A 47 30.54 10.11 6.42
C ASN A 47 29.79 10.02 7.76
N ARG A 48 29.98 11.04 8.60
CA ARG A 48 29.39 11.13 9.93
C ARG A 48 27.85 11.09 9.92
N ALA A 49 27.22 11.54 8.84
CA ALA A 49 25.78 11.43 8.69
C ALA A 49 25.34 9.98 8.47
N CYS A 50 26.12 9.16 7.76
CA CYS A 50 25.88 7.71 7.66
C CYS A 50 26.01 7.03 9.04
N GLU A 51 27.02 7.38 9.83
CA GLU A 51 27.16 6.85 11.19
C GLU A 51 25.93 7.16 12.05
N ARG A 52 25.43 8.40 11.99
CA ARG A 52 24.23 8.81 12.73
C ARG A 52 22.97 8.08 12.24
N LEU A 53 22.84 7.88 10.92
CA LEU A 53 21.68 7.23 10.34
C LEU A 53 21.62 5.74 10.69
N THR A 54 22.78 5.06 10.58
CA THR A 54 22.86 3.58 10.62
C THR A 54 23.30 3.05 11.99
N GLY A 55 23.90 3.90 12.82
CA GLY A 55 24.54 3.46 14.07
C GLY A 55 25.85 2.68 13.88
N VAL A 56 26.39 2.65 12.65
CA VAL A 56 27.63 1.93 12.30
C VAL A 56 28.75 2.93 12.09
N ALA A 57 29.84 2.77 12.85
CA ALA A 57 30.99 3.65 12.75
C ALA A 57 31.77 3.42 11.46
N SER A 58 32.35 4.49 10.90
CA SER A 58 33.15 4.44 9.66
C SER A 58 34.30 3.44 9.75
N VAL A 59 34.92 3.32 10.91
CA VAL A 59 36.04 2.38 11.16
C VAL A 59 35.61 0.90 11.00
N GLU A 60 34.32 0.57 11.15
CA GLU A 60 33.82 -0.79 11.03
C GLU A 60 33.62 -1.21 9.55
N VAL A 61 33.39 -0.26 8.67
CA VAL A 61 33.00 -0.53 7.28
C VAL A 61 34.01 -0.12 6.22
N ILE A 62 34.86 0.89 6.49
CA ILE A 62 35.88 1.37 5.54
C ILE A 62 36.81 0.21 5.14
N GLY A 63 37.05 0.05 3.84
CA GLY A 63 37.86 -1.02 3.26
C GLY A 63 37.17 -2.38 3.16
N THR A 64 35.97 -2.55 3.72
CA THR A 64 35.18 -3.79 3.69
C THR A 64 34.11 -3.76 2.60
N ARG A 65 33.41 -4.88 2.40
CA ARG A 65 32.18 -5.00 1.58
C ARG A 65 30.94 -5.19 2.46
N GLU A 66 31.03 -4.94 3.77
CA GLU A 66 30.02 -5.27 4.75
C GLU A 66 29.04 -4.10 5.01
N HIS A 67 29.08 -3.04 4.18
CA HIS A 67 28.22 -1.86 4.31
C HIS A 67 26.72 -2.20 4.25
N TRP A 68 26.33 -3.27 3.52
CA TRP A 68 24.94 -3.74 3.44
C TRP A 68 24.35 -4.09 4.83
N ARG A 69 25.15 -4.57 5.78
CA ARG A 69 24.74 -4.89 7.17
C ARG A 69 24.26 -3.67 7.94
N SER A 70 24.55 -2.47 7.45
CA SER A 70 24.06 -1.24 8.02
C SER A 70 22.58 -1.01 7.73
N PHE A 71 22.04 -1.67 6.69
CA PHE A 71 20.69 -1.44 6.16
C PHE A 71 19.79 -2.68 6.23
N PHE A 72 20.36 -3.88 6.17
CA PHE A 72 19.61 -5.13 5.99
C PHE A 72 20.07 -6.21 6.96
N ASP A 73 19.16 -7.09 7.39
CA ASP A 73 19.46 -8.25 8.21
C ASP A 73 20.08 -9.41 7.42
N GLN A 74 19.87 -9.44 6.10
CA GLN A 74 20.43 -10.44 5.19
C GLN A 74 21.24 -9.75 4.10
N GLU A 75 22.24 -10.48 3.56
CA GLU A 75 23.07 -9.97 2.47
C GLU A 75 22.21 -9.59 1.26
N ARG A 76 22.26 -8.30 0.94
CA ARG A 76 21.51 -7.70 -0.15
C ARG A 76 22.34 -6.56 -0.74
N PRO A 77 22.48 -6.48 -2.08
CA PRO A 77 23.19 -5.38 -2.72
C PRO A 77 22.49 -4.06 -2.46
N THR A 78 23.28 -3.04 -2.13
CA THR A 78 22.81 -1.65 -2.11
C THR A 78 22.66 -1.12 -3.53
N LEU A 79 22.10 0.07 -3.70
CA LEU A 79 21.95 0.68 -5.02
C LEU A 79 23.31 0.94 -5.69
N ALA A 80 24.33 1.30 -4.89
CA ALA A 80 25.70 1.46 -5.38
C ALA A 80 26.31 0.12 -5.88
N ASP A 81 26.06 -0.99 -5.16
CA ASP A 81 26.52 -2.32 -5.61
C ASP A 81 25.87 -2.73 -6.93
N GLN A 82 24.59 -2.41 -7.12
CA GLN A 82 23.88 -2.68 -8.35
C GLN A 82 24.51 -1.94 -9.52
N LEU A 83 24.83 -0.65 -9.37
CA LEU A 83 25.57 0.11 -10.39
C LEU A 83 26.95 -0.49 -10.71
N ILE A 84 27.67 -1.04 -9.72
CA ILE A 84 28.97 -1.69 -9.92
C ILE A 84 28.80 -3.01 -10.69
N GLN A 85 27.75 -3.76 -10.39
CA GLN A 85 27.49 -5.09 -10.99
C GLN A 85 26.97 -5.01 -12.43
N GLU A 86 26.33 -3.92 -12.82
CA GLU A 86 25.63 -3.72 -14.10
C GLU A 86 26.50 -3.83 -15.37
N ARG A 87 27.77 -4.00 -15.26
CA ARG A 87 28.59 -4.33 -16.44
C ARG A 87 28.28 -5.69 -17.09
N GLY A 88 27.29 -6.47 -16.55
CA GLY A 88 27.02 -7.82 -17.02
C GLY A 88 25.57 -8.28 -17.12
N GLY A 89 24.53 -7.44 -16.90
CA GLY A 89 23.17 -7.98 -16.97
C GLY A 89 22.03 -6.95 -16.73
N ASP A 90 20.93 -7.25 -17.29
CA ASP A 90 19.65 -6.53 -17.42
C ASP A 90 19.07 -5.99 -16.10
N ILE A 91 19.21 -4.68 -15.83
CA ILE A 91 18.62 -3.98 -14.66
C ILE A 91 17.13 -3.70 -14.82
N ALA A 92 16.60 -3.78 -16.03
CA ALA A 92 15.20 -3.47 -16.31
C ALA A 92 14.17 -4.22 -15.44
N GLN A 93 14.60 -5.29 -14.73
CA GLN A 93 13.73 -6.12 -13.90
C GLN A 93 13.71 -5.78 -12.41
N LEU A 94 14.59 -4.92 -11.91
CA LEU A 94 14.74 -4.68 -10.45
C LEU A 94 14.17 -3.38 -9.93
N HIS A 95 13.92 -2.38 -10.79
CA HIS A 95 13.36 -1.08 -10.38
C HIS A 95 12.31 -0.53 -11.36
N PRO A 96 11.16 0.00 -10.89
CA PRO A 96 10.08 0.46 -11.77
C PRO A 96 10.33 1.78 -12.51
N ARG A 97 11.49 2.43 -12.33
CA ARG A 97 11.86 3.67 -13.04
C ARG A 97 13.34 3.68 -13.39
N PRO A 98 13.76 3.07 -14.49
CA PRO A 98 15.14 3.22 -14.96
C PRO A 98 15.29 4.55 -15.70
N GLY A 99 16.18 5.42 -15.17
CA GLY A 99 16.81 6.42 -16.00
C GLY A 99 17.71 5.71 -17.03
N SER A 100 17.85 6.29 -18.23
CA SER A 100 18.68 5.71 -19.31
C SER A 100 20.14 5.53 -18.86
N LEU A 101 20.57 4.29 -18.62
CA LEU A 101 21.87 3.89 -18.07
C LEU A 101 23.07 4.02 -19.02
N HIS A 102 22.86 4.53 -20.23
CA HIS A 102 23.88 4.54 -21.29
C HIS A 102 24.48 5.93 -21.55
N ALA A 103 24.13 6.96 -20.75
CA ALA A 103 24.70 8.28 -20.88
C ALA A 103 25.72 8.58 -19.76
N PRO A 104 26.82 9.33 -20.04
CA PRO A 104 27.65 9.89 -18.99
C PRO A 104 26.78 10.76 -18.06
N GLY A 105 26.66 10.35 -16.77
CA GLY A 105 25.76 10.99 -15.81
C GLY A 105 24.51 10.18 -15.44
N ALA A 106 24.37 8.94 -15.91
CA ALA A 106 23.33 8.02 -15.47
C ALA A 106 23.39 7.82 -13.95
N HIS A 107 22.27 8.00 -13.26
CA HIS A 107 22.12 7.74 -11.82
C HIS A 107 20.98 6.75 -11.61
N LEU A 108 21.05 5.99 -10.52
CA LEU A 108 19.96 5.17 -10.04
C LEU A 108 19.33 5.83 -8.82
N SER A 109 18.01 5.82 -8.76
CA SER A 109 17.24 6.25 -7.59
C SER A 109 16.28 5.16 -7.19
N ALA A 110 16.17 4.90 -5.90
CA ALA A 110 15.21 3.94 -5.35
C ALA A 110 14.77 4.36 -3.94
N GLU A 111 13.54 3.99 -3.61
CA GLU A 111 13.00 4.14 -2.27
C GLU A 111 12.65 2.76 -1.71
N SER A 112 13.03 2.48 -0.48
CA SER A 112 12.74 1.19 0.15
C SER A 112 12.75 1.26 1.67
N TRP A 113 12.06 0.30 2.28
CA TRP A 113 12.20 0.02 3.70
C TRP A 113 13.51 -0.71 3.97
N CYS A 114 14.30 -0.17 4.91
CA CYS A 114 15.54 -0.73 5.40
C CYS A 114 15.37 -1.15 6.86
N ASP A 115 15.92 -2.30 7.25
CA ASP A 115 15.71 -2.88 8.58
C ASP A 115 16.54 -2.19 9.68
N MET A 116 17.67 -1.56 9.30
CA MET A 116 18.58 -0.82 10.18
C MET A 116 18.98 -1.61 11.43
N PRO A 117 19.68 -2.74 11.30
CA PRO A 117 19.87 -3.72 12.40
C PRO A 117 20.50 -3.13 13.68
N ARG A 118 21.45 -2.20 13.54
CA ARG A 118 22.11 -1.54 14.69
C ARG A 118 21.21 -0.55 15.42
N VAL A 119 20.29 0.09 14.70
CA VAL A 119 19.34 1.08 15.26
C VAL A 119 18.11 0.38 15.84
N GLY A 120 17.80 -0.83 15.36
CA GLY A 120 16.65 -1.62 15.80
C GLY A 120 15.30 -1.03 15.39
N LYS A 121 15.28 -0.19 14.35
CA LYS A 121 14.06 0.44 13.80
C LYS A 121 14.13 0.44 12.28
N ARG A 122 13.04 0.01 11.63
CA ARG A 122 12.91 0.14 10.18
C ARG A 122 12.81 1.62 9.78
N ARG A 123 13.49 1.97 8.69
CA ARG A 123 13.42 3.30 8.10
C ARG A 123 13.09 3.22 6.60
N TYR A 124 12.32 4.17 6.12
CA TYR A 124 12.06 4.32 4.70
C TYR A 124 13.09 5.27 4.12
N LEU A 125 14.02 4.74 3.32
CA LEU A 125 15.12 5.51 2.78
C LEU A 125 14.92 5.75 1.28
N ALA A 126 15.11 6.99 0.85
CA ALA A 126 15.38 7.34 -0.54
C ALA A 126 16.89 7.31 -0.76
N ALA A 127 17.34 6.56 -1.76
CA ALA A 127 18.75 6.39 -2.12
C ALA A 127 18.96 6.85 -3.56
N ASP A 128 20.04 7.61 -3.78
CA ASP A 128 20.50 8.01 -5.11
C ASP A 128 21.95 7.56 -5.26
N ALA A 129 22.26 6.82 -6.32
CA ALA A 129 23.61 6.34 -6.62
C ALA A 129 24.08 6.86 -7.98
N SER A 130 25.32 7.36 -8.03
CA SER A 130 25.93 7.92 -9.23
C SER A 130 27.34 7.38 -9.44
N PRO A 131 27.70 6.98 -10.67
CA PRO A 131 29.02 6.49 -10.98
C PRO A 131 30.02 7.63 -11.14
N ILE A 132 31.26 7.36 -10.74
CA ILE A 132 32.43 8.22 -10.93
C ILE A 132 33.39 7.48 -11.86
N PHE A 133 33.75 8.11 -12.97
CA PHE A 133 34.67 7.54 -13.96
C PHE A 133 36.04 8.22 -13.91
N ASP A 134 37.09 7.43 -14.22
CA ASP A 134 38.44 7.95 -14.41
C ASP A 134 38.60 8.65 -15.79
N GLU A 135 39.78 9.22 -16.05
CA GLU A 135 40.10 9.92 -17.32
C GLU A 135 39.99 9.01 -18.55
N ARG A 136 40.02 7.68 -18.38
CA ARG A 136 39.92 6.66 -19.44
C ARG A 136 38.47 6.18 -19.60
N GLY A 137 37.50 6.78 -18.88
CA GLY A 137 36.11 6.36 -18.92
C GLY A 137 35.83 5.03 -18.18
N LYS A 138 36.76 4.55 -17.36
CA LYS A 138 36.56 3.35 -16.55
C LYS A 138 35.90 3.74 -15.21
N LEU A 139 34.96 2.92 -14.72
CA LEU A 139 34.34 3.12 -13.41
C LEU A 139 35.42 3.10 -12.32
N SER A 140 35.54 4.20 -11.59
CA SER A 140 36.48 4.39 -10.49
C SER A 140 35.81 4.18 -9.13
N ALA A 141 34.60 4.72 -8.97
CA ALA A 141 33.83 4.63 -7.74
C ALA A 141 32.34 4.85 -8.01
N VAL A 142 31.51 4.56 -7.01
CA VAL A 142 30.08 4.94 -6.98
C VAL A 142 29.82 5.69 -5.70
N VAL A 143 29.23 6.88 -5.80
CA VAL A 143 28.73 7.64 -4.66
C VAL A 143 27.25 7.32 -4.45
N GLN A 144 26.85 7.05 -3.22
CA GLN A 144 25.45 6.90 -2.86
C GLN A 144 25.10 7.88 -1.75
N THR A 145 24.01 8.63 -1.95
CA THR A 145 23.39 9.46 -0.94
C THR A 145 22.13 8.79 -0.41
N LEU A 146 21.76 9.12 0.82
CA LEU A 146 20.58 8.59 1.47
C LEU A 146 19.78 9.72 2.10
N ARG A 147 18.45 9.58 2.11
CA ARG A 147 17.54 10.47 2.82
C ARG A 147 16.54 9.63 3.60
N ASP A 148 16.39 9.93 4.89
CA ASP A 148 15.35 9.34 5.71
C ASP A 148 14.01 10.03 5.39
N MET A 149 13.09 9.25 4.84
CA MET A 149 11.73 9.67 4.45
C MET A 149 10.67 8.97 5.32
N THR A 150 11.06 8.46 6.49
CA THR A 150 10.19 7.62 7.32
C THR A 150 8.96 8.38 7.81
N GLU A 151 9.16 9.61 8.30
CA GLU A 151 8.04 10.43 8.79
C GLU A 151 7.09 10.82 7.66
N GLU A 152 7.63 11.25 6.52
CA GLU A 152 6.84 11.60 5.32
C GLU A 152 6.05 10.39 4.81
N LYS A 153 6.68 9.21 4.79
CA LYS A 153 6.02 7.98 4.37
C LYS A 153 4.90 7.56 5.31
N HIS A 154 5.13 7.66 6.62
CA HIS A 154 4.07 7.38 7.61
C HIS A 154 2.93 8.38 7.50
N ALA A 155 3.22 9.68 7.33
CA ALA A 155 2.20 10.71 7.14
C ALA A 155 1.39 10.46 5.86
N GLN A 156 2.06 10.10 4.75
CA GLN A 156 1.41 9.72 3.50
C GLN A 156 0.46 8.53 3.69
N LEU A 157 0.95 7.45 4.32
CA LEU A 157 0.15 6.25 4.57
C LEU A 157 -1.05 6.54 5.49
N ALA A 158 -0.85 7.37 6.52
CA ALA A 158 -1.92 7.79 7.40
C ALA A 158 -2.99 8.61 6.65
N LEU A 159 -2.58 9.54 5.78
CA LEU A 159 -3.51 10.29 4.94
C LEU A 159 -4.27 9.38 3.96
N GLU A 160 -3.60 8.41 3.34
CA GLU A 160 -4.24 7.41 2.48
C GLU A 160 -5.27 6.57 3.26
N GLN A 161 -4.93 6.16 4.48
CA GLN A 161 -5.85 5.43 5.36
C GLN A 161 -7.07 6.28 5.73
N LEU A 162 -6.88 7.53 6.14
CA LEU A 162 -7.97 8.45 6.45
C LEU A 162 -8.86 8.73 5.23
N ALA A 163 -8.26 8.80 4.04
CA ALA A 163 -9.00 9.05 2.80
C ALA A 163 -9.80 7.83 2.30
N THR A 164 -9.42 6.59 2.65
CA THR A 164 -9.98 5.36 2.08
C THR A 164 -10.68 4.45 3.08
N ARG A 165 -10.46 4.63 4.39
CA ARG A 165 -11.02 3.77 5.45
C ARG A 165 -12.04 4.49 6.31
N ASP A 166 -13.02 3.72 6.81
CA ASP A 166 -13.93 4.14 7.85
C ASP A 166 -13.25 4.03 9.22
N GLY A 167 -13.22 5.14 9.97
CA GLY A 167 -12.50 5.22 11.24
C GLY A 167 -13.04 4.33 12.36
N LEU A 168 -14.32 3.92 12.30
CA LEU A 168 -14.93 3.05 13.30
C LEU A 168 -14.65 1.57 13.03
N THR A 169 -14.88 1.15 11.78
CA THR A 169 -14.89 -0.28 11.41
C THR A 169 -13.61 -0.76 10.74
N GLY A 170 -12.75 0.15 10.27
CA GLY A 170 -11.55 -0.15 9.49
C GLY A 170 -11.83 -0.65 8.06
N LEU A 171 -13.09 -0.79 7.66
CA LEU A 171 -13.49 -1.14 6.30
C LEU A 171 -13.18 0.00 5.32
N ALA A 172 -13.34 -0.24 4.02
CA ALA A 172 -13.38 0.86 3.07
C ALA A 172 -14.49 1.84 3.45
N ASN A 173 -14.23 3.14 3.27
CA ASN A 173 -15.28 4.15 3.42
C ASN A 173 -16.07 4.31 2.11
N ARG A 174 -17.12 5.12 2.12
CA ARG A 174 -17.98 5.36 0.96
C ARG A 174 -17.20 5.87 -0.26
N ARG A 175 -16.23 6.77 -0.04
CA ARG A 175 -15.40 7.29 -1.15
C ARG A 175 -14.61 6.17 -1.83
N CYS A 176 -13.95 5.32 -1.05
CA CYS A 176 -13.20 4.18 -1.56
C CYS A 176 -14.13 3.19 -2.30
N PHE A 177 -15.36 2.99 -1.78
CA PHE A 177 -16.38 2.20 -2.46
C PHE A 177 -16.73 2.77 -3.83
N ASP A 178 -17.04 4.08 -3.92
CA ASP A 178 -17.42 4.73 -5.16
C ASP A 178 -16.30 4.65 -6.20
N GLU A 179 -15.05 4.93 -5.82
CA GLU A 179 -13.87 4.83 -6.66
C GLU A 179 -13.66 3.38 -7.17
N THR A 180 -13.76 2.39 -6.28
CA THR A 180 -13.59 0.98 -6.63
C THR A 180 -14.72 0.47 -7.52
N LEU A 181 -15.95 0.85 -7.25
CA LEU A 181 -17.10 0.45 -8.06
C LEU A 181 -16.95 0.94 -9.51
N HIS A 182 -16.53 2.19 -9.71
CA HIS A 182 -16.26 2.74 -11.04
C HIS A 182 -15.12 1.99 -11.76
N ALA A 183 -14.04 1.67 -11.04
CA ALA A 183 -12.92 0.94 -11.59
C ALA A 183 -13.30 -0.50 -12.00
N GLU A 184 -14.06 -1.21 -11.15
CA GLU A 184 -14.51 -2.58 -11.43
C GLU A 184 -15.61 -2.61 -12.52
N TRP A 185 -16.45 -1.56 -12.60
CA TRP A 185 -17.38 -1.41 -13.70
C TRP A 185 -16.67 -1.31 -15.05
N ALA A 186 -15.68 -0.42 -15.15
CA ALA A 186 -14.85 -0.28 -16.35
C ALA A 186 -14.08 -1.57 -16.70
N ARG A 187 -13.66 -2.33 -15.69
CA ARG A 187 -13.02 -3.63 -15.86
C ARG A 187 -14.01 -4.67 -16.39
N ALA A 188 -15.18 -4.77 -15.77
CA ALA A 188 -16.27 -5.67 -16.17
C ALA A 188 -16.69 -5.43 -17.62
N LEU A 189 -16.80 -4.16 -18.04
CA LEU A 189 -17.11 -3.77 -19.41
C LEU A 189 -16.07 -4.30 -20.41
N ARG A 190 -14.77 -4.13 -20.11
CA ARG A 190 -13.69 -4.62 -20.99
C ARG A 190 -13.63 -6.14 -21.05
N GLN A 191 -13.86 -6.81 -19.93
CA GLN A 191 -13.76 -8.27 -19.82
C GLN A 191 -15.06 -9.01 -20.16
N ARG A 192 -16.16 -8.28 -20.34
CA ARG A 192 -17.52 -8.83 -20.54
C ARG A 192 -17.90 -9.80 -19.41
N GLN A 193 -17.57 -9.45 -18.18
CA GLN A 193 -17.87 -10.25 -17.00
C GLN A 193 -18.94 -9.58 -16.13
N PRO A 194 -19.74 -10.36 -15.40
CA PRO A 194 -20.75 -9.81 -14.50
C PRO A 194 -20.07 -9.10 -13.31
N LEU A 195 -20.69 -8.00 -12.86
CA LEU A 195 -20.37 -7.34 -11.61
C LEU A 195 -21.59 -7.42 -10.70
N SER A 196 -21.40 -7.91 -9.47
CA SER A 196 -22.46 -7.98 -8.48
C SER A 196 -22.19 -7.00 -7.34
N LEU A 197 -23.28 -6.52 -6.74
CA LEU A 197 -23.30 -5.62 -5.62
C LEU A 197 -24.27 -6.10 -4.56
N LEU A 198 -23.85 -6.01 -3.28
CA LEU A 198 -24.74 -6.20 -2.15
C LEU A 198 -24.85 -4.89 -1.39
N MET A 199 -26.07 -4.46 -1.07
CA MET A 199 -26.35 -3.42 -0.09
C MET A 199 -26.89 -4.09 1.17
N VAL A 200 -26.25 -3.80 2.31
CA VAL A 200 -26.50 -4.47 3.60
C VAL A 200 -26.87 -3.40 4.63
N ASP A 201 -27.90 -3.63 5.39
CA ASP A 201 -28.34 -2.69 6.44
C ASP A 201 -28.66 -3.45 7.73
N VAL A 202 -28.25 -2.87 8.86
CA VAL A 202 -28.46 -3.47 10.18
C VAL A 202 -29.90 -3.23 10.64
N ASP A 203 -30.64 -4.29 10.82
CA ASP A 203 -32.06 -4.24 11.17
C ASP A 203 -32.31 -3.61 12.55
N ASN A 204 -33.21 -2.64 12.58
CA ASN A 204 -33.63 -1.95 13.80
C ASN A 204 -32.48 -1.29 14.58
N PHE A 205 -31.43 -0.85 13.90
CA PHE A 205 -30.21 -0.34 14.53
C PHE A 205 -30.46 0.93 15.37
N LYS A 206 -31.37 1.81 14.92
CA LYS A 206 -31.74 2.99 15.71
C LYS A 206 -32.32 2.57 17.09
N ALA A 207 -33.25 1.62 17.12
CA ALA A 207 -33.81 1.13 18.37
C ALA A 207 -32.76 0.43 19.25
N TYR A 208 -31.79 -0.25 18.62
CA TYR A 208 -30.65 -0.82 19.33
C TYR A 208 -29.80 0.26 20.01
N ASN A 209 -29.47 1.36 19.30
CA ASN A 209 -28.74 2.49 19.85
C ASN A 209 -29.51 3.18 20.99
N ASP A 210 -30.82 3.35 20.83
CA ASP A 210 -31.67 3.99 21.85
C ASP A 210 -31.66 3.15 23.15
N ALA A 211 -31.52 1.81 23.04
CA ALA A 211 -31.50 0.91 24.21
C ALA A 211 -30.09 0.70 24.80
N ASN A 212 -29.03 0.73 23.99
CA ASN A 212 -27.66 0.35 24.41
C ASN A 212 -26.67 1.53 24.39
N GLY A 213 -27.11 2.70 23.95
CA GLY A 213 -26.28 3.90 23.74
C GLY A 213 -25.37 3.79 22.50
N HIS A 214 -24.82 4.93 22.09
CA HIS A 214 -23.97 4.99 20.89
C HIS A 214 -22.69 4.12 20.98
N LEU A 215 -22.09 4.01 22.16
CA LEU A 215 -20.91 3.13 22.34
C LEU A 215 -21.25 1.65 22.13
N GLY A 216 -22.44 1.24 22.56
CA GLY A 216 -22.94 -0.14 22.29
C GLY A 216 -23.18 -0.35 20.79
N GLY A 217 -23.72 0.66 20.10
CA GLY A 217 -23.90 0.65 18.65
C GLY A 217 -22.58 0.56 17.88
N ASP A 218 -21.61 1.33 18.29
CA ASP A 218 -20.26 1.32 17.68
C ASP A 218 -19.61 -0.09 17.79
N GLU A 219 -19.70 -0.72 18.95
CA GLU A 219 -19.17 -2.07 19.15
C GLU A 219 -19.96 -3.12 18.33
N CYS A 220 -21.26 -2.97 18.22
CA CYS A 220 -22.10 -3.79 17.35
C CYS A 220 -21.64 -3.68 15.88
N LEU A 221 -21.45 -2.46 15.36
CA LEU A 221 -21.00 -2.22 13.99
C LEU A 221 -19.60 -2.82 13.72
N LYS A 222 -18.66 -2.74 14.67
CA LYS A 222 -17.34 -3.39 14.54
C LYS A 222 -17.44 -4.91 14.43
N ARG A 223 -18.31 -5.52 15.23
CA ARG A 223 -18.54 -6.97 15.18
C ARG A 223 -19.16 -7.40 13.85
N ILE A 224 -20.15 -6.63 13.35
CA ILE A 224 -20.77 -6.88 12.05
C ILE A 224 -19.75 -6.70 10.92
N ALA A 225 -18.96 -5.63 10.94
CA ALA A 225 -17.89 -5.37 9.96
C ALA A 225 -16.92 -6.55 9.87
N THR A 226 -16.49 -7.09 11.02
CA THR A 226 -15.63 -8.27 11.10
C THR A 226 -16.31 -9.51 10.50
N ALA A 227 -17.58 -9.72 10.82
CA ALA A 227 -18.36 -10.85 10.32
C ALA A 227 -18.53 -10.79 8.80
N VAL A 228 -18.88 -9.62 8.26
CA VAL A 228 -19.01 -9.41 6.81
C VAL A 228 -17.67 -9.64 6.10
N SER A 229 -16.58 -9.05 6.63
CA SER A 229 -15.25 -9.20 6.02
C SER A 229 -14.76 -10.64 6.00
N SER A 230 -15.08 -11.44 7.01
CA SER A 230 -14.64 -12.84 7.10
C SER A 230 -15.21 -13.73 5.98
N GLU A 231 -16.28 -13.29 5.32
CA GLU A 231 -16.95 -14.03 4.23
C GLU A 231 -16.42 -13.65 2.84
N MET A 232 -15.47 -12.71 2.76
CA MET A 232 -14.99 -12.14 1.49
C MET A 232 -13.73 -12.82 0.97
N ARG A 233 -13.60 -12.78 -0.37
CA ARG A 233 -12.39 -13.18 -1.09
C ARG A 233 -11.44 -12.00 -1.23
N ALA A 234 -10.20 -12.26 -1.62
CA ALA A 234 -9.18 -11.22 -1.81
C ALA A 234 -9.56 -10.11 -2.80
N ASN A 235 -10.40 -10.43 -3.80
CA ASN A 235 -10.83 -9.47 -4.83
C ASN A 235 -12.17 -8.79 -4.51
N ASP A 236 -12.84 -9.17 -3.42
CA ASP A 236 -14.09 -8.56 -3.00
C ASP A 236 -13.78 -7.31 -2.16
N LEU A 237 -14.60 -6.27 -2.27
CA LEU A 237 -14.50 -5.08 -1.43
C LEU A 237 -15.70 -5.02 -0.48
N VAL A 238 -15.42 -4.77 0.80
CA VAL A 238 -16.44 -4.41 1.79
C VAL A 238 -16.21 -2.97 2.23
N ALA A 239 -17.27 -2.19 2.22
CA ALA A 239 -17.25 -0.81 2.67
C ALA A 239 -18.36 -0.52 3.69
N ARG A 240 -18.10 0.41 4.60
CA ARG A 240 -19.18 1.08 5.34
C ARG A 240 -19.70 2.22 4.46
N TYR A 241 -20.91 2.05 3.96
CA TYR A 241 -21.52 2.95 2.99
C TYR A 241 -22.23 4.13 3.65
N GLY A 242 -22.82 3.91 4.83
CA GLY A 242 -23.54 4.88 5.64
C GLY A 242 -23.37 4.62 7.14
N GLY A 243 -24.23 5.18 7.96
CA GLY A 243 -24.18 5.00 9.41
C GLY A 243 -24.21 3.54 9.84
N GLU A 244 -25.23 2.80 9.42
CA GLU A 244 -25.50 1.38 9.69
C GLU A 244 -25.53 0.53 8.42
N GLU A 245 -25.13 1.12 7.29
CA GLU A 245 -25.16 0.52 5.97
C GLU A 245 -23.77 0.07 5.53
N PHE A 246 -23.71 -1.13 4.97
CA PHE A 246 -22.50 -1.68 4.36
C PHE A 246 -22.77 -2.02 2.88
N ALA A 247 -21.74 -1.96 2.08
CA ALA A 247 -21.80 -2.35 0.67
C ALA A 247 -20.70 -3.33 0.33
N VAL A 248 -20.99 -4.29 -0.55
CA VAL A 248 -20.02 -5.31 -0.97
C VAL A 248 -19.98 -5.36 -2.48
N ILE A 249 -18.80 -5.13 -3.07
CA ILE A 249 -18.52 -5.29 -4.50
C ILE A 249 -17.97 -6.68 -4.73
N LEU A 250 -18.59 -7.42 -5.65
CA LEU A 250 -18.26 -8.80 -6.00
C LEU A 250 -17.91 -8.90 -7.50
N PRO A 251 -16.65 -8.70 -7.89
CA PRO A 251 -16.23 -8.82 -9.29
C PRO A 251 -16.38 -10.25 -9.81
N ASN A 252 -16.76 -10.38 -11.08
CA ASN A 252 -16.92 -11.66 -11.76
C ASN A 252 -17.84 -12.64 -11.02
N GLN A 253 -18.93 -12.13 -10.46
CA GLN A 253 -19.89 -12.92 -9.70
C GLN A 253 -21.28 -12.83 -10.36
N SER A 254 -21.94 -13.97 -10.54
CA SER A 254 -23.32 -14.04 -11.03
C SER A 254 -24.31 -13.71 -9.92
N LEU A 255 -25.56 -13.38 -10.26
CA LEU A 255 -26.62 -13.11 -9.29
C LEU A 255 -26.85 -14.29 -8.33
N LYS A 256 -26.79 -15.52 -8.83
CA LYS A 256 -26.87 -16.72 -7.99
C LYS A 256 -25.71 -16.82 -7.01
N GLY A 257 -24.50 -16.51 -7.45
CA GLY A 257 -23.34 -16.49 -6.59
C GLY A 257 -23.39 -15.34 -5.57
N ALA A 258 -23.84 -14.15 -5.97
CA ALA A 258 -24.06 -13.02 -5.07
C ALA A 258 -25.10 -13.34 -3.98
N ALA A 259 -26.19 -14.03 -4.34
CA ALA A 259 -27.19 -14.51 -3.38
C ALA A 259 -26.62 -15.47 -2.35
N VAL A 260 -25.72 -16.39 -2.74
CA VAL A 260 -25.01 -17.28 -1.83
C VAL A 260 -24.13 -16.51 -0.85
N VAL A 261 -23.38 -15.52 -1.35
CA VAL A 261 -22.53 -14.67 -0.47
C VAL A 261 -23.41 -13.87 0.48
N ALA A 262 -24.50 -13.28 -0.01
CA ALA A 262 -25.44 -12.51 0.80
C ALA A 262 -26.04 -13.37 1.94
N GLU A 263 -26.46 -14.61 1.65
CA GLU A 263 -27.01 -15.51 2.68
C GLU A 263 -25.95 -15.93 3.69
N ARG A 264 -24.72 -16.13 3.27
CA ARG A 264 -23.60 -16.40 4.21
C ARG A 264 -23.39 -15.23 5.17
N ILE A 265 -23.34 -14.00 4.63
CA ILE A 265 -23.24 -12.78 5.44
C ILE A 265 -24.39 -12.69 6.44
N ARG A 266 -25.64 -12.82 5.96
CA ARG A 266 -26.84 -12.77 6.81
C ARG A 266 -26.74 -13.79 7.96
N THR A 267 -26.48 -15.04 7.62
CA THR A 267 -26.35 -16.13 8.61
C THR A 267 -25.18 -15.88 9.57
N ARG A 268 -24.05 -15.38 9.06
CA ARG A 268 -22.89 -15.08 9.89
C ARG A 268 -23.16 -13.98 10.92
N VAL A 269 -23.89 -12.93 10.52
CA VAL A 269 -24.30 -11.86 11.44
C VAL A 269 -25.31 -12.39 12.46
N GLU A 270 -26.31 -13.16 12.05
CA GLU A 270 -27.28 -13.79 12.95
C GLU A 270 -26.59 -14.68 13.99
N GLN A 271 -25.58 -15.46 13.60
CA GLN A 271 -24.78 -16.31 14.48
C GLN A 271 -23.94 -15.55 15.52
N LEU A 272 -23.72 -14.23 15.34
CA LEU A 272 -23.06 -13.43 16.38
C LEU A 272 -23.89 -13.32 17.66
N GLN A 273 -25.21 -13.57 17.58
CA GLN A 273 -26.17 -13.53 18.68
C GLN A 273 -26.00 -12.26 19.54
N VAL A 274 -25.79 -11.11 18.88
CA VAL A 274 -25.70 -9.81 19.57
C VAL A 274 -27.09 -9.51 20.16
N PRO A 275 -27.25 -9.42 21.47
CA PRO A 275 -28.58 -9.24 22.07
C PRO A 275 -29.24 -7.95 21.61
N ASN A 276 -30.47 -8.02 21.11
CA ASN A 276 -31.31 -6.88 20.75
C ASN A 276 -32.76 -7.15 21.13
N ARG A 277 -33.13 -6.75 22.34
CA ARG A 277 -34.50 -6.94 22.86
C ARG A 277 -35.59 -6.18 22.06
N MET A 278 -35.18 -5.24 21.20
CA MET A 278 -36.07 -4.48 20.35
C MET A 278 -36.33 -5.14 18.99
N ALA A 279 -35.65 -6.24 18.69
CA ALA A 279 -35.83 -7.02 17.45
C ALA A 279 -36.72 -8.26 17.71
N PRO A 280 -37.52 -8.70 16.73
CA PRO A 280 -38.39 -9.88 16.87
C PRO A 280 -37.68 -11.17 17.28
N GLY A 281 -36.41 -11.33 16.94
CA GLY A 281 -35.58 -12.48 17.29
C GLY A 281 -34.67 -12.26 18.50
N GLU A 282 -34.85 -11.16 19.23
CA GLU A 282 -34.03 -10.73 20.38
C GLU A 282 -32.52 -10.60 20.10
N HIS A 283 -32.12 -10.58 18.84
CA HIS A 283 -30.72 -10.36 18.42
C HIS A 283 -30.63 -9.50 17.16
N VAL A 284 -29.46 -8.94 16.92
CA VAL A 284 -29.17 -8.09 15.74
C VAL A 284 -29.11 -8.98 14.49
N THR A 285 -29.78 -8.53 13.43
CA THR A 285 -29.78 -9.14 12.10
C THR A 285 -29.49 -8.10 11.03
N VAL A 286 -29.35 -8.54 9.79
CA VAL A 286 -29.18 -7.67 8.62
C VAL A 286 -30.16 -8.04 7.51
N SER A 287 -30.63 -7.02 6.81
CA SER A 287 -31.31 -7.16 5.53
C SER A 287 -30.34 -6.88 4.39
N ILE A 288 -30.43 -7.64 3.29
CA ILE A 288 -29.50 -7.54 2.18
C ILE A 288 -30.24 -7.46 0.87
N GLY A 289 -29.93 -6.44 0.07
CA GLY A 289 -30.32 -6.35 -1.34
C GLY A 289 -29.13 -6.74 -2.21
N ALA A 290 -29.32 -7.71 -3.12
CA ALA A 290 -28.30 -8.12 -4.08
C ALA A 290 -28.71 -7.74 -5.49
N ALA A 291 -27.76 -7.29 -6.30
CA ALA A 291 -27.94 -7.01 -7.72
C ALA A 291 -26.73 -7.49 -8.51
N THR A 292 -26.94 -7.76 -9.79
CA THR A 292 -25.89 -8.12 -10.75
C THR A 292 -26.19 -7.45 -12.09
N ALA A 293 -25.16 -6.88 -12.70
CA ALA A 293 -25.24 -6.38 -14.06
C ALA A 293 -24.10 -6.94 -14.92
N LEU A 294 -24.38 -7.13 -16.20
CA LEU A 294 -23.35 -7.21 -17.22
C LEU A 294 -23.12 -5.77 -17.71
N ALA A 295 -21.94 -5.24 -17.44
CA ALA A 295 -21.62 -3.87 -17.81
C ALA A 295 -21.69 -3.69 -19.34
N SER A 296 -22.39 -2.65 -19.78
CA SER A 296 -22.57 -2.28 -21.19
C SER A 296 -22.56 -0.75 -21.33
N PRO A 297 -22.46 -0.20 -22.55
CA PRO A 297 -22.59 1.24 -22.77
C PRO A 297 -23.97 1.83 -22.42
N GLU A 298 -24.97 0.98 -22.27
CA GLU A 298 -26.39 1.34 -22.06
C GLU A 298 -26.75 1.41 -20.57
N ASN A 299 -25.88 0.91 -19.68
CA ASN A 299 -26.09 0.91 -18.22
C ASN A 299 -24.89 1.49 -17.49
N SER A 300 -25.05 1.79 -16.22
CA SER A 300 -24.04 2.42 -15.39
C SER A 300 -23.84 1.70 -14.04
N ALA A 301 -22.71 1.99 -13.39
CA ALA A 301 -22.48 1.55 -12.02
C ALA A 301 -23.56 2.08 -11.05
N SER A 302 -24.08 3.28 -11.30
CA SER A 302 -25.15 3.87 -10.48
C SER A 302 -26.47 3.12 -10.61
N ASP A 303 -26.78 2.57 -11.79
CA ASP A 303 -27.98 1.73 -11.98
C ASP A 303 -27.86 0.44 -11.16
N LEU A 304 -26.67 -0.16 -11.09
CA LEU A 304 -26.43 -1.33 -10.25
C LEU A 304 -26.67 -1.04 -8.77
N VAL A 305 -26.23 0.13 -8.29
CA VAL A 305 -26.51 0.59 -6.92
C VAL A 305 -28.00 0.73 -6.69
N ALA A 306 -28.70 1.42 -7.59
CA ALA A 306 -30.15 1.64 -7.46
C ALA A 306 -30.94 0.33 -7.43
N ILE A 307 -30.54 -0.66 -8.23
CA ILE A 307 -31.19 -2.00 -8.25
C ILE A 307 -30.94 -2.75 -6.93
N ALA A 308 -29.71 -2.68 -6.38
CA ALA A 308 -29.37 -3.30 -5.11
C ALA A 308 -30.13 -2.63 -3.93
N ASP A 309 -30.22 -1.30 -3.93
CA ASP A 309 -31.00 -0.53 -2.95
C ASP A 309 -32.49 -0.86 -2.98
N ALA A 310 -33.09 -0.92 -4.16
CA ALA A 310 -34.46 -1.33 -4.32
C ALA A 310 -34.70 -2.76 -3.80
N ALA A 311 -33.73 -3.66 -3.99
CA ALA A 311 -33.80 -5.00 -3.42
C ALA A 311 -33.68 -4.98 -1.88
N LEU A 312 -32.78 -4.19 -1.32
CA LEU A 312 -32.64 -4.00 0.15
C LEU A 312 -33.94 -3.46 0.77
N TYR A 313 -34.53 -2.45 0.13
CA TYR A 313 -35.81 -1.91 0.55
C TYR A 313 -36.89 -3.01 0.65
N ARG A 314 -36.98 -3.88 -0.36
CA ARG A 314 -37.92 -5.03 -0.32
C ARG A 314 -37.62 -5.99 0.84
N ALA A 315 -36.33 -6.32 1.06
CA ALA A 315 -35.93 -7.19 2.17
C ALA A 315 -36.40 -6.64 3.53
N LYS A 316 -36.25 -5.33 3.76
CA LYS A 316 -36.73 -4.65 4.97
C LYS A 316 -38.27 -4.72 5.12
N HIS A 317 -39.01 -4.50 4.02
CA HIS A 317 -40.49 -4.50 4.05
C HIS A 317 -41.11 -5.89 4.15
N MET A 318 -40.42 -6.90 3.65
CA MET A 318 -40.87 -8.31 3.73
C MET A 318 -40.64 -8.96 5.10
N GLY A 319 -40.15 -8.20 6.10
CA GLY A 319 -40.00 -8.69 7.48
C GLY A 319 -38.57 -8.81 7.95
N ARG A 320 -37.60 -8.17 7.25
CA ARG A 320 -36.18 -8.10 7.64
C ARG A 320 -35.48 -9.47 7.73
N ASN A 321 -34.23 -9.50 8.23
CA ASN A 321 -33.40 -10.71 8.38
C ASN A 321 -33.44 -11.60 7.14
N ARG A 322 -33.28 -11.03 5.94
CA ARG A 322 -33.35 -11.77 4.67
C ARG A 322 -32.57 -11.10 3.57
N ILE A 323 -32.38 -11.86 2.52
CA ILE A 323 -31.92 -11.35 1.23
C ILE A 323 -33.10 -11.10 0.29
N SER A 324 -32.95 -10.12 -0.60
CA SER A 324 -33.84 -9.90 -1.73
C SER A 324 -33.04 -9.69 -3.00
N LEU A 325 -33.57 -10.20 -4.09
CA LEU A 325 -32.98 -10.11 -5.44
C LEU A 325 -33.81 -9.16 -6.31
N PRO A 326 -33.29 -8.67 -7.43
CA PRO A 326 -34.07 -7.89 -8.39
C PRO A 326 -35.31 -8.66 -8.84
N VAL A 327 -36.43 -7.99 -8.91
CA VAL A 327 -37.61 -8.56 -9.56
C VAL A 327 -37.39 -8.45 -11.08
N ALA A 328 -37.52 -9.53 -11.81
CA ALA A 328 -37.52 -9.47 -13.27
C ALA A 328 -38.60 -8.45 -13.71
N PRO A 329 -38.31 -7.56 -14.69
CA PRO A 329 -39.37 -6.74 -15.25
C PRO A 329 -40.46 -7.67 -15.79
N GLU A 330 -41.70 -7.45 -15.33
CA GLU A 330 -42.85 -8.13 -15.89
C GLU A 330 -42.83 -7.90 -17.40
N GLN A 331 -42.73 -8.96 -18.19
CA GLN A 331 -42.90 -8.85 -19.62
C GLN A 331 -44.35 -8.40 -19.87
N PRO A 332 -44.59 -7.30 -20.59
CA PRO A 332 -45.93 -6.92 -20.92
C PRO A 332 -46.52 -8.05 -21.79
N GLN A 333 -47.69 -8.57 -21.37
CA GLN A 333 -48.48 -9.56 -22.10
C GLN A 333 -48.97 -9.01 -23.42
#